data_32e2e30d899cdaf6d0e10894d6b32e33
#
_entry.id   32e2e30d899cdaf6d0e10894d6b32e33
#
_cell.length_a   1.000
_cell.length_b   1.000
_cell.length_c   1.000
_cell.angle_alpha   90.00
_cell.angle_beta   90.00
_cell.angle_gamma   90.00
#
_symmetry.space_group_name_H-M   'P 1'
#
loop_
_entity.id
_entity.type
_entity.pdbx_description
1 polymer ?
#
loop_
_entity_poly.entity_id
_entity_poly.type
_entity_poly.pdbx_seq_one_letter_code
_entity_poly.pdbx_strand_id
1 'polypeptide(L)'
;MIGHIDKEINSFLLSLVDRKNKEKINTIIEKYSISITETLDNGHITTNVCMVAASILKLKPIELASKLVERLSLLGLFEIVEAAGPGFINITLHRKDFVSIINSINSNKERYGESNIGNGKKIQIEFVSANPTGPLHVGHGRGAAYGDAIGRILKATGFNVQKEYYINDAGRQIDILTASVILKIISKEVNEYFPQNAYKGEYINEIGKNFIKKTKVSYQNLESVLGVQKLFLDLKNDDEKEIDAVILSLKNLNIDLWDSVKKFSVKEIVDSIENDLKKFNVSFNNWFRESSLGNINDNSSTIASSINKLKKDGHAYEKDNAIWLNTEASGDDKHRVLVRDDGRPTYFASDVAYHKDKIDRGFDKLINVWGADHHGYIKRIEASIEALGSKKEKMIVKLVQFANLYKNGKKVKMSTRSGDFFTLENLIDEIGSDASRFYYLSKQADQHLDFDLDLAQSDSKENIFYYIQYAHARICSLIYKYNKNADIKNLNLSSIEKNSYNQCDELIHEISKYPDVVTKASNTLQPHLIIFYLRDLSQLFHSYYNDNHVLSESNENIEAIIS
;
A
#
# COMPACT_ATOMS: atom_id res chain seq x y z
N MET A 1 24.91 19.44 -0.43
CA MET A 1 26.14 18.73 0.01
C MET A 1 26.29 17.39 -0.70
N ILE A 2 25.37 16.43 -0.57
CA ILE A 2 25.43 15.10 -1.24
C ILE A 2 25.71 15.20 -2.73
N GLY A 3 25.07 16.12 -3.45
CA GLY A 3 25.30 16.32 -4.88
C GLY A 3 26.74 16.78 -5.24
N HIS A 4 27.43 17.47 -4.35
CA HIS A 4 28.87 17.78 -4.54
C HIS A 4 29.73 16.55 -4.36
N ILE A 5 29.45 15.73 -3.33
CA ILE A 5 30.14 14.47 -3.08
C ILE A 5 29.95 13.54 -4.29
N ASP A 6 28.73 13.39 -4.76
CA ASP A 6 28.38 12.56 -5.93
C ASP A 6 29.16 13.00 -7.20
N LYS A 7 29.21 14.31 -7.45
CA LYS A 7 29.94 14.87 -8.59
C LYS A 7 31.44 14.57 -8.51
N GLU A 8 32.05 14.69 -7.34
CA GLU A 8 33.46 14.38 -7.13
C GLU A 8 33.75 12.89 -7.22
N ILE A 9 32.87 12.05 -6.69
CA ILE A 9 32.95 10.60 -6.85
C ILE A 9 32.88 10.22 -8.33
N ASN A 10 31.94 10.77 -9.08
CA ASN A 10 31.82 10.51 -10.50
C ASN A 10 33.07 10.94 -11.29
N SER A 11 33.63 12.12 -10.95
CA SER A 11 34.89 12.60 -11.52
C SER A 11 36.08 11.68 -11.16
N PHE A 12 36.12 11.18 -9.92
CA PHE A 12 37.12 10.19 -9.48
C PHE A 12 37.00 8.88 -10.25
N LEU A 13 35.80 8.31 -10.37
CA LEU A 13 35.54 7.07 -11.10
C LEU A 13 35.96 7.19 -12.57
N LEU A 14 35.67 8.33 -13.21
CA LEU A 14 36.09 8.61 -14.59
C LEU A 14 37.61 8.65 -14.74
N SER A 15 38.36 9.04 -13.71
CA SER A 15 39.82 9.04 -13.71
C SER A 15 40.44 7.65 -13.60
N LEU A 16 39.68 6.65 -13.13
CA LEU A 16 40.15 5.28 -12.93
C LEU A 16 40.07 4.40 -14.17
N VAL A 17 39.38 4.85 -15.23
CA VAL A 17 39.01 3.97 -16.35
C VAL A 17 39.31 4.63 -17.70
N ASP A 18 39.89 3.87 -18.60
CA ASP A 18 40.07 4.28 -19.98
C ASP A 18 38.71 4.44 -20.72
N ARG A 19 38.70 5.28 -21.78
CA ARG A 19 37.49 5.55 -22.59
C ARG A 19 36.72 4.30 -23.06
N LYS A 20 37.40 3.15 -23.18
CA LYS A 20 36.82 1.86 -23.60
C LYS A 20 35.97 1.17 -22.52
N ASN A 21 36.09 1.56 -21.27
CA ASN A 21 35.43 0.90 -20.14
C ASN A 21 34.32 1.75 -19.47
N LYS A 22 33.75 2.71 -20.17
CA LYS A 22 32.67 3.59 -19.65
C LYS A 22 31.44 2.85 -19.13
N GLU A 23 31.10 1.69 -19.72
CA GLU A 23 29.96 0.86 -19.26
C GLU A 23 30.14 0.39 -17.81
N LYS A 24 31.40 0.11 -17.41
CA LYS A 24 31.67 -0.29 -16.02
C LYS A 24 31.38 0.85 -15.03
N ILE A 25 31.62 2.10 -15.44
CA ILE A 25 31.31 3.26 -14.58
C ILE A 25 29.81 3.39 -14.39
N ASN A 26 29.02 3.24 -15.45
CA ASN A 26 27.54 3.27 -15.32
C ASN A 26 27.06 2.20 -14.35
N THR A 27 27.63 0.98 -14.43
CA THR A 27 27.32 -0.11 -13.50
C THR A 27 27.71 0.23 -12.05
N ILE A 28 28.82 0.97 -11.84
CA ILE A 28 29.23 1.41 -10.49
C ILE A 28 28.26 2.48 -10.00
N ILE A 29 27.91 3.46 -10.84
CA ILE A 29 26.99 4.54 -10.51
C ILE A 29 25.60 4.02 -10.09
N GLU A 30 25.15 2.96 -10.73
CA GLU A 30 23.87 2.32 -10.39
C GLU A 30 23.88 1.54 -9.07
N LYS A 31 25.05 1.19 -8.55
CA LYS A 31 25.20 0.27 -7.40
C LYS A 31 25.74 0.90 -6.12
N TYR A 32 26.49 1.99 -6.22
CA TYR A 32 26.96 2.63 -5.00
C TYR A 32 25.88 3.53 -4.38
N SER A 33 26.05 3.83 -3.12
CA SER A 33 25.19 4.72 -2.36
C SER A 33 26.00 5.78 -1.61
N ILE A 34 25.40 6.94 -1.46
CA ILE A 34 25.80 7.97 -0.51
C ILE A 34 24.62 8.10 0.44
N SER A 35 24.82 7.93 1.72
CA SER A 35 23.77 7.97 2.74
C SER A 35 24.23 8.66 4.01
N ILE A 36 23.27 9.10 4.80
CA ILE A 36 23.56 9.54 6.17
C ILE A 36 24.00 8.30 6.98
N THR A 37 24.98 8.47 7.87
CA THR A 37 25.50 7.39 8.71
C THR A 37 24.45 6.90 9.71
N GLU A 38 24.61 5.70 10.23
CA GLU A 38 23.71 5.20 11.30
C GLU A 38 23.95 5.94 12.62
N THR A 39 25.21 6.21 12.95
CA THR A 39 25.62 6.91 14.17
C THR A 39 26.63 8.01 13.85
N LEU A 40 26.67 9.05 14.68
CA LEU A 40 27.61 10.17 14.54
C LEU A 40 29.08 9.76 14.72
N ASP A 41 29.35 8.64 15.39
CA ASP A 41 30.71 8.10 15.54
C ASP A 41 31.37 7.82 14.19
N ASN A 42 30.58 7.55 13.18
CA ASN A 42 31.01 7.33 11.79
C ASN A 42 30.96 8.59 10.92
N GLY A 43 30.92 9.79 11.52
CA GLY A 43 30.69 11.04 10.82
C GLY A 43 29.23 11.24 10.43
N HIS A 44 28.96 12.13 9.47
CA HIS A 44 27.59 12.49 9.06
C HIS A 44 27.14 11.76 7.78
N ILE A 45 28.06 11.50 6.86
CA ILE A 45 27.78 10.91 5.54
C ILE A 45 28.73 9.74 5.31
N THR A 46 28.23 8.67 4.69
CA THR A 46 29.04 7.52 4.28
C THR A 46 28.77 7.13 2.84
N THR A 47 29.77 6.52 2.19
CA THR A 47 29.60 5.91 0.86
C THR A 47 30.36 4.59 0.75
N ASN A 48 29.77 3.64 0.03
CA ASN A 48 30.36 2.35 -0.28
C ASN A 48 31.04 2.31 -1.66
N VAL A 49 31.23 3.45 -2.30
CA VAL A 49 31.67 3.55 -3.71
C VAL A 49 32.97 2.79 -3.97
N CYS A 50 33.95 2.85 -3.05
CA CYS A 50 35.23 2.16 -3.27
C CYS A 50 35.11 0.64 -3.21
N MET A 51 34.19 0.11 -2.42
CA MET A 51 33.88 -1.33 -2.40
C MET A 51 33.23 -1.79 -3.71
N VAL A 52 32.25 -1.03 -4.17
CA VAL A 52 31.53 -1.33 -5.44
C VAL A 52 32.49 -1.20 -6.62
N ALA A 53 33.27 -0.13 -6.68
CA ALA A 53 34.26 0.10 -7.75
C ALA A 53 35.34 -0.98 -7.77
N ALA A 54 35.88 -1.35 -6.60
CA ALA A 54 36.89 -2.39 -6.46
C ALA A 54 36.40 -3.74 -6.99
N SER A 55 35.16 -4.12 -6.68
CA SER A 55 34.56 -5.38 -7.16
C SER A 55 34.44 -5.41 -8.68
N ILE A 56 34.01 -4.31 -9.31
CA ILE A 56 33.77 -4.21 -10.76
C ILE A 56 35.09 -4.02 -11.54
N LEU A 57 36.02 -3.21 -11.00
CA LEU A 57 37.29 -2.89 -11.66
C LEU A 57 38.41 -3.86 -11.29
N LYS A 58 38.18 -4.80 -10.36
CA LYS A 58 39.16 -5.74 -9.83
C LYS A 58 40.40 -5.04 -9.21
N LEU A 59 40.14 -4.02 -8.40
CA LEU A 59 41.12 -3.24 -7.65
C LEU A 59 40.96 -3.51 -6.16
N LYS A 60 41.92 -3.02 -5.35
CA LYS A 60 41.83 -3.13 -3.89
C LYS A 60 40.97 -1.99 -3.32
N PRO A 61 39.92 -2.27 -2.56
CA PRO A 61 39.02 -1.23 -2.07
C PRO A 61 39.73 -0.21 -1.15
N ILE A 62 40.65 -0.64 -0.32
CA ILE A 62 41.41 0.24 0.60
C ILE A 62 42.29 1.23 -0.17
N GLU A 63 42.97 0.80 -1.24
CA GLU A 63 43.77 1.67 -2.08
C GLU A 63 42.93 2.73 -2.80
N LEU A 64 41.72 2.33 -3.27
CA LEU A 64 40.77 3.27 -3.84
C LEU A 64 40.25 4.27 -2.78
N ALA A 65 39.94 3.76 -1.59
CA ALA A 65 39.49 4.58 -0.48
C ALA A 65 40.53 5.64 -0.11
N SER A 66 41.82 5.26 0.06
CA SER A 66 42.88 6.23 0.37
C SER A 66 42.99 7.35 -0.67
N LYS A 67 42.88 7.00 -1.98
CA LYS A 67 42.94 7.99 -3.05
C LYS A 67 41.71 8.92 -3.07
N LEU A 68 40.55 8.37 -2.77
CA LEU A 68 39.32 9.18 -2.73
C LEU A 68 39.30 10.07 -1.48
N VAL A 69 39.78 9.58 -0.33
CA VAL A 69 39.96 10.38 0.89
C VAL A 69 40.88 11.57 0.62
N GLU A 70 42.07 11.34 0.04
CA GLU A 70 43.01 12.41 -0.31
C GLU A 70 42.32 13.47 -1.21
N ARG A 71 41.62 13.01 -2.25
CA ARG A 71 40.94 13.89 -3.18
C ARG A 71 39.84 14.72 -2.52
N LEU A 72 38.97 14.11 -1.72
CA LEU A 72 37.88 14.80 -1.04
C LEU A 72 38.40 15.76 0.05
N SER A 73 39.48 15.39 0.77
CA SER A 73 40.09 16.26 1.76
C SER A 73 40.72 17.52 1.16
N LEU A 74 41.29 17.43 -0.06
CA LEU A 74 41.86 18.58 -0.77
C LEU A 74 40.82 19.64 -1.16
N LEU A 75 39.53 19.29 -1.16
CA LEU A 75 38.46 20.25 -1.48
C LEU A 75 38.23 21.28 -0.35
N GLY A 76 38.62 20.96 0.89
CA GLY A 76 38.39 21.83 2.05
C GLY A 76 36.92 22.04 2.40
N LEU A 77 36.00 21.17 1.89
CA LEU A 77 34.56 21.25 2.08
C LEU A 77 34.07 20.48 3.31
N PHE A 78 34.93 19.65 3.88
CA PHE A 78 34.60 18.72 4.96
C PHE A 78 35.56 18.90 6.12
N GLU A 79 35.09 18.67 7.34
CA GLU A 79 35.92 18.73 8.52
C GLU A 79 36.85 17.52 8.58
N ILE A 80 36.30 16.31 8.40
CA ILE A 80 37.06 15.06 8.37
C ILE A 80 36.57 14.21 7.20
N VAL A 81 37.50 13.58 6.49
CA VAL A 81 37.21 12.52 5.50
C VAL A 81 38.13 11.36 5.81
N GLU A 82 37.56 10.18 6.05
CA GLU A 82 38.33 9.01 6.43
C GLU A 82 37.82 7.73 5.78
N ALA A 83 38.76 6.79 5.60
CA ALA A 83 38.39 5.45 5.13
C ALA A 83 38.04 4.57 6.34
N ALA A 84 36.94 3.84 6.24
CA ALA A 84 36.46 2.96 7.29
C ALA A 84 36.27 1.53 6.78
N GLY A 85 36.57 0.57 7.63
CA GLY A 85 36.40 -0.85 7.34
C GLY A 85 37.03 -1.29 6.01
N PRO A 86 36.33 -2.11 5.20
CA PRO A 86 36.86 -2.68 3.96
C PRO A 86 36.88 -1.72 2.76
N GLY A 87 36.60 -0.42 2.95
CA GLY A 87 36.60 0.58 1.86
C GLY A 87 35.38 1.48 1.83
N PHE A 88 34.68 1.68 2.95
CA PHE A 88 33.77 2.77 3.14
C PHE A 88 34.50 4.11 3.24
N ILE A 89 33.88 5.18 2.87
CA ILE A 89 34.34 6.54 3.15
C ILE A 89 33.33 7.19 4.07
N ASN A 90 33.84 7.65 5.23
CA ASN A 90 33.03 8.43 6.18
C ASN A 90 33.43 9.89 6.10
N ILE A 91 32.46 10.77 6.18
CA ILE A 91 32.63 12.21 6.00
C ILE A 91 31.98 12.94 7.18
N THR A 92 32.78 13.73 7.90
CA THR A 92 32.27 14.66 8.91
C THR A 92 32.15 16.04 8.30
N LEU A 93 30.97 16.63 8.37
CA LEU A 93 30.70 17.97 7.87
C LEU A 93 31.21 19.03 8.85
N HIS A 94 31.61 20.17 8.35
CA HIS A 94 31.80 21.34 9.22
C HIS A 94 30.50 21.65 9.97
N ARG A 95 30.61 22.12 11.20
CA ARG A 95 29.46 22.44 12.06
C ARG A 95 28.39 23.27 11.37
N LYS A 96 28.80 24.32 10.66
CA LYS A 96 27.90 25.17 9.89
C LYS A 96 27.04 24.41 8.89
N ASP A 97 27.66 23.49 8.16
CA ASP A 97 26.98 22.71 7.11
C ASP A 97 26.05 21.66 7.71
N PHE A 98 26.45 21.03 8.80
CA PHE A 98 25.62 20.09 9.54
C PHE A 98 24.34 20.77 10.07
N VAL A 99 24.50 21.92 10.75
CA VAL A 99 23.35 22.67 11.29
C VAL A 99 22.48 23.29 10.20
N SER A 100 23.01 23.52 8.98
CA SER A 100 22.24 24.07 7.86
C SER A 100 21.03 23.22 7.47
N ILE A 101 20.96 21.95 7.88
CA ILE A 101 19.81 21.09 7.66
C ILE A 101 18.54 21.64 8.31
N ILE A 102 18.65 22.32 9.44
CA ILE A 102 17.55 22.99 10.13
C ILE A 102 16.92 24.05 9.21
N ASN A 103 17.74 24.81 8.48
CA ASN A 103 17.25 25.77 7.49
C ASN A 103 16.50 25.09 6.35
N SER A 104 16.97 23.92 5.91
CA SER A 104 16.30 23.12 4.89
C SER A 104 14.94 22.63 5.38
N ILE A 105 14.85 22.16 6.62
CA ILE A 105 13.60 21.71 7.24
C ILE A 105 12.61 22.88 7.33
N ASN A 106 13.05 24.01 7.87
CA ASN A 106 12.21 25.20 8.05
C ASN A 106 11.72 25.79 6.71
N SER A 107 12.52 25.68 5.65
CA SER A 107 12.14 26.13 4.31
C SER A 107 11.18 25.19 3.61
N ASN A 108 11.35 23.88 3.76
CA ASN A 108 10.52 22.87 3.11
C ASN A 108 9.26 22.52 3.94
N LYS A 109 9.31 22.71 5.26
CA LYS A 109 8.18 22.42 6.18
C LYS A 109 7.60 21.01 5.92
N GLU A 110 6.30 20.95 5.63
CA GLU A 110 5.56 19.72 5.35
C GLU A 110 6.09 18.93 4.13
N ARG A 111 6.89 19.60 3.28
CA ARG A 111 7.50 18.98 2.10
C ARG A 111 8.90 18.42 2.36
N TYR A 112 9.41 18.55 3.59
CA TYR A 112 10.69 17.94 3.95
C TYR A 112 10.63 16.42 3.79
N GLY A 113 11.57 15.84 3.08
CA GLY A 113 11.57 14.42 2.70
C GLY A 113 10.97 14.11 1.31
N GLU A 114 10.29 15.08 0.68
CA GLU A 114 9.86 14.90 -0.72
C GLU A 114 11.07 14.89 -1.67
N SER A 115 10.94 14.11 -2.74
CA SER A 115 11.95 14.03 -3.80
C SER A 115 11.30 13.83 -5.16
N ASN A 116 12.10 13.90 -6.23
CA ASN A 116 11.62 13.69 -7.60
C ASN A 116 12.27 12.46 -8.28
N ILE A 117 12.59 11.42 -7.51
CA ILE A 117 13.19 10.18 -8.06
C ILE A 117 12.24 9.49 -9.06
N GLY A 118 10.92 9.64 -8.86
CA GLY A 118 9.88 9.08 -9.72
C GLY A 118 9.81 9.76 -11.10
N ASN A 119 10.30 10.99 -11.21
CA ASN A 119 10.32 11.77 -12.45
C ASN A 119 8.99 11.74 -13.22
N GLY A 120 7.86 11.82 -12.51
CA GLY A 120 6.52 11.81 -13.09
C GLY A 120 6.07 10.48 -13.71
N LYS A 121 6.82 9.39 -13.57
CA LYS A 121 6.41 8.06 -14.06
C LYS A 121 5.05 7.67 -13.49
N LYS A 122 4.20 7.12 -14.35
CA LYS A 122 2.82 6.76 -14.03
C LYS A 122 2.77 5.38 -13.37
N ILE A 123 2.24 5.31 -12.16
CA ILE A 123 2.06 4.06 -11.42
C ILE A 123 0.57 3.85 -11.10
N GLN A 124 0.07 2.66 -11.41
CA GLN A 124 -1.24 2.23 -10.91
C GLN A 124 -1.04 1.29 -9.72
N ILE A 125 -1.81 1.52 -8.66
CA ILE A 125 -1.82 0.65 -7.48
C ILE A 125 -3.23 0.13 -7.29
N GLU A 126 -3.43 -1.17 -7.43
CA GLU A 126 -4.68 -1.86 -7.10
C GLU A 126 -4.57 -2.49 -5.71
N PHE A 127 -5.54 -2.24 -4.85
CA PHE A 127 -5.57 -2.81 -3.50
C PHE A 127 -6.98 -2.86 -2.91
N VAL A 128 -7.17 -3.65 -1.88
CA VAL A 128 -8.44 -4.06 -1.27
C VAL A 128 -9.24 -4.95 -2.21
N SER A 129 -9.87 -4.39 -3.22
CA SER A 129 -10.64 -5.09 -4.27
C SER A 129 -11.53 -6.21 -3.72
N ALA A 130 -12.14 -5.98 -2.54
CA ALA A 130 -13.03 -6.94 -1.90
C ALA A 130 -14.33 -7.08 -2.70
N ASN A 131 -14.88 -8.29 -2.75
CA ASN A 131 -16.15 -8.54 -3.42
C ASN A 131 -17.27 -7.73 -2.76
N PRO A 132 -18.13 -7.04 -3.52
CA PRO A 132 -19.20 -6.22 -2.97
C PRO A 132 -20.39 -7.09 -2.52
N THR A 133 -20.13 -7.99 -1.58
CA THR A 133 -21.11 -8.94 -1.02
C THR A 133 -21.41 -8.67 0.46
N GLY A 134 -20.76 -7.67 1.04
CA GLY A 134 -20.96 -7.22 2.42
C GLY A 134 -19.97 -6.14 2.81
N PRO A 135 -20.06 -5.60 4.05
CA PRO A 135 -19.15 -4.59 4.56
C PRO A 135 -17.72 -5.13 4.69
N LEU A 136 -16.75 -4.21 4.71
CA LEU A 136 -15.35 -4.57 4.92
C LEU A 136 -15.16 -5.15 6.33
N HIS A 137 -14.47 -6.27 6.43
CA HIS A 137 -14.00 -6.80 7.72
C HIS A 137 -12.55 -6.37 7.98
N VAL A 138 -12.12 -6.48 9.23
CA VAL A 138 -10.78 -6.11 9.69
C VAL A 138 -9.63 -6.74 8.88
N GLY A 139 -9.86 -7.91 8.27
CA GLY A 139 -8.87 -8.54 7.38
C GLY A 139 -8.53 -7.70 6.13
N HIS A 140 -9.46 -6.86 5.66
CA HIS A 140 -9.21 -5.95 4.53
C HIS A 140 -8.41 -4.70 4.94
N GLY A 141 -8.46 -4.32 6.24
CA GLY A 141 -7.84 -3.09 6.76
C GLY A 141 -6.34 -3.02 6.51
N ARG A 142 -5.62 -4.14 6.66
CA ARG A 142 -4.17 -4.18 6.44
C ARG A 142 -3.80 -3.90 4.99
N GLY A 143 -4.48 -4.54 4.04
CA GLY A 143 -4.30 -4.28 2.61
C GLY A 143 -4.64 -2.84 2.23
N ALA A 144 -5.70 -2.28 2.83
CA ALA A 144 -6.11 -0.90 2.64
C ALA A 144 -5.06 0.10 3.16
N ALA A 145 -4.58 -0.08 4.40
CA ALA A 145 -3.54 0.75 4.99
C ALA A 145 -2.24 0.68 4.19
N TYR A 146 -1.82 -0.52 3.79
CA TYR A 146 -0.59 -0.75 3.04
C TYR A 146 -0.66 -0.11 1.63
N GLY A 147 -1.71 -0.38 0.86
CA GLY A 147 -1.86 0.16 -0.50
C GLY A 147 -1.91 1.69 -0.52
N ASP A 148 -2.63 2.29 0.44
CA ASP A 148 -2.70 3.74 0.57
C ASP A 148 -1.35 4.34 1.00
N ALA A 149 -0.65 3.72 1.97
CA ALA A 149 0.63 4.20 2.45
C ALA A 149 1.70 4.20 1.34
N ILE A 150 1.84 3.10 0.58
CA ILE A 150 2.78 3.09 -0.56
C ILE A 150 2.39 4.10 -1.63
N GLY A 151 1.08 4.31 -1.86
CA GLY A 151 0.61 5.34 -2.79
C GLY A 151 1.02 6.74 -2.38
N ARG A 152 0.94 7.08 -1.09
CA ARG A 152 1.39 8.36 -0.52
C ARG A 152 2.91 8.53 -0.62
N ILE A 153 3.67 7.50 -0.26
CA ILE A 153 5.14 7.50 -0.32
C ILE A 153 5.63 7.68 -1.77
N LEU A 154 5.06 6.94 -2.72
CA LEU A 154 5.38 7.08 -4.13
C LEU A 154 5.05 8.48 -4.67
N LYS A 155 3.93 9.07 -4.25
CA LYS A 155 3.57 10.44 -4.61
C LYS A 155 4.57 11.44 -4.04
N ALA A 156 4.98 11.30 -2.77
CA ALA A 156 5.98 12.15 -2.12
C ALA A 156 7.36 12.06 -2.80
N THR A 157 7.64 10.96 -3.50
CA THR A 157 8.89 10.75 -4.24
C THR A 157 8.77 11.06 -5.75
N GLY A 158 7.72 11.77 -6.17
CA GLY A 158 7.59 12.34 -7.51
C GLY A 158 7.01 11.40 -8.57
N PHE A 159 6.38 10.30 -8.18
CA PHE A 159 5.60 9.46 -9.10
C PHE A 159 4.17 10.00 -9.28
N ASN A 160 3.62 9.80 -10.48
CA ASN A 160 2.20 10.05 -10.76
C ASN A 160 1.41 8.78 -10.44
N VAL A 161 0.73 8.77 -9.28
CA VAL A 161 0.08 7.58 -8.72
C VAL A 161 -1.42 7.61 -8.93
N GLN A 162 -1.97 6.55 -9.52
CA GLN A 162 -3.40 6.25 -9.58
C GLN A 162 -3.72 5.06 -8.68
N LYS A 163 -4.55 5.27 -7.65
CA LYS A 163 -5.09 4.23 -6.77
C LYS A 163 -6.39 3.72 -7.35
N GLU A 164 -6.51 2.39 -7.48
CA GLU A 164 -7.65 1.72 -8.12
C GLU A 164 -8.22 0.63 -7.23
N TYR A 165 -9.55 0.60 -7.17
CA TYR A 165 -10.33 -0.47 -6.56
C TYR A 165 -11.03 -1.25 -7.67
N TYR A 166 -10.86 -2.57 -7.73
CA TYR A 166 -11.57 -3.44 -8.64
C TYR A 166 -12.87 -3.93 -7.99
N ILE A 167 -14.00 -3.60 -8.59
CA ILE A 167 -15.34 -4.03 -8.15
C ILE A 167 -15.73 -5.27 -8.96
N ASN A 168 -15.78 -6.41 -8.31
CA ASN A 168 -16.33 -7.64 -8.87
C ASN A 168 -17.87 -7.58 -8.81
N ASP A 169 -18.50 -6.84 -9.73
CA ASP A 169 -19.95 -6.63 -9.80
C ASP A 169 -20.68 -7.66 -10.70
N ALA A 170 -20.00 -8.75 -11.03
CA ALA A 170 -20.52 -9.84 -11.86
C ALA A 170 -20.30 -11.22 -11.19
N GLY A 171 -20.94 -12.23 -11.75
CA GLY A 171 -20.73 -13.62 -11.34
C GLY A 171 -21.60 -14.10 -10.17
N ARG A 172 -21.35 -15.36 -9.78
CA ARG A 172 -22.21 -16.13 -8.86
C ARG A 172 -22.38 -15.49 -7.47
N GLN A 173 -21.34 -14.85 -6.93
CA GLN A 173 -21.44 -14.23 -5.59
C GLN A 173 -22.41 -13.06 -5.56
N ILE A 174 -22.46 -12.28 -6.64
CA ILE A 174 -23.43 -11.20 -6.79
C ILE A 174 -24.86 -11.75 -6.99
N ASP A 175 -24.98 -12.88 -7.69
CA ASP A 175 -26.27 -13.55 -7.83
C ASP A 175 -26.77 -14.08 -6.47
N ILE A 176 -25.90 -14.64 -5.62
CA ILE A 176 -26.23 -15.03 -4.25
C ILE A 176 -26.66 -13.82 -3.41
N LEU A 177 -25.94 -12.69 -3.51
CA LEU A 177 -26.31 -11.45 -2.83
C LEU A 177 -27.72 -11.00 -3.24
N THR A 178 -27.99 -10.97 -4.55
CA THR A 178 -29.27 -10.55 -5.10
C THR A 178 -30.40 -11.45 -4.61
N ALA A 179 -30.21 -12.77 -4.67
CA ALA A 179 -31.16 -13.74 -4.14
C ALA A 179 -31.41 -13.54 -2.64
N SER A 180 -30.33 -13.33 -1.85
CA SER A 180 -30.44 -13.10 -0.40
C SER A 180 -31.28 -11.85 -0.08
N VAL A 181 -31.07 -10.75 -0.81
CA VAL A 181 -31.86 -9.51 -0.63
C VAL A 181 -33.31 -9.72 -1.01
N ILE A 182 -33.59 -10.36 -2.16
CA ILE A 182 -34.97 -10.66 -2.58
C ILE A 182 -35.68 -11.52 -1.55
N LEU A 183 -35.03 -12.61 -1.10
CA LEU A 183 -35.59 -13.50 -0.07
C LEU A 183 -35.91 -12.76 1.23
N LYS A 184 -35.07 -11.82 1.66
CA LYS A 184 -35.32 -10.99 2.86
C LYS A 184 -36.45 -9.98 2.67
N ILE A 185 -36.63 -9.45 1.46
CA ILE A 185 -37.77 -8.61 1.14
C ILE A 185 -39.09 -9.40 1.26
N ILE A 186 -39.09 -10.65 0.79
CA ILE A 186 -40.26 -11.53 0.80
C ILE A 186 -40.54 -12.10 2.19
N SER A 187 -39.51 -12.46 2.94
CA SER A 187 -39.60 -13.25 4.19
C SER A 187 -40.22 -12.51 5.37
N LYS A 188 -40.62 -11.24 5.24
CA LYS A 188 -41.37 -10.55 6.30
C LYS A 188 -42.73 -11.21 6.61
N GLU A 189 -43.27 -11.98 5.69
CA GLU A 189 -44.52 -12.68 5.83
C GLU A 189 -44.38 -14.21 5.95
N VAL A 190 -43.15 -14.75 5.73
CA VAL A 190 -42.89 -16.20 5.68
C VAL A 190 -41.69 -16.57 6.51
N ASN A 191 -41.94 -17.00 7.72
CA ASN A 191 -40.99 -17.08 8.83
C ASN A 191 -39.96 -18.23 8.78
N GLU A 192 -39.80 -19.07 7.74
CA GLU A 192 -39.20 -20.37 8.00
C GLU A 192 -38.07 -20.85 7.09
N TYR A 193 -37.82 -20.25 5.92
CA TYR A 193 -36.80 -20.83 5.05
C TYR A 193 -35.84 -19.81 4.42
N PHE A 194 -34.55 -19.97 4.75
CA PHE A 194 -33.48 -19.16 4.17
C PHE A 194 -32.29 -20.10 3.85
N PRO A 195 -31.85 -20.18 2.58
CA PRO A 195 -30.79 -21.10 2.17
C PRO A 195 -29.51 -20.93 3.00
N GLN A 196 -28.84 -22.06 3.28
CA GLN A 196 -27.67 -22.04 4.13
C GLN A 196 -26.51 -21.20 3.54
N ASN A 197 -26.34 -21.24 2.23
CA ASN A 197 -25.31 -20.51 1.49
C ASN A 197 -25.71 -19.09 1.09
N ALA A 198 -26.89 -18.60 1.50
CA ALA A 198 -27.28 -17.20 1.32
C ALA A 198 -26.61 -16.30 2.37
N TYR A 199 -26.46 -15.01 2.05
CA TYR A 199 -25.93 -14.02 2.99
C TYR A 199 -26.94 -13.65 4.05
N LYS A 200 -26.55 -13.73 5.35
CA LYS A 200 -27.49 -13.66 6.50
C LYS A 200 -27.33 -12.39 7.34
N GLY A 201 -26.32 -11.54 7.07
CA GLY A 201 -26.04 -10.37 7.89
C GLY A 201 -27.18 -9.34 7.90
N GLU A 202 -27.26 -8.50 8.96
CA GLU A 202 -28.28 -7.47 9.10
C GLU A 202 -28.27 -6.47 7.93
N TYR A 203 -27.09 -6.22 7.33
CA TYR A 203 -26.96 -5.37 6.14
C TYR A 203 -27.85 -5.84 4.97
N ILE A 204 -28.12 -7.14 4.83
CA ILE A 204 -29.06 -7.67 3.80
C ILE A 204 -30.49 -7.18 4.06
N ASN A 205 -30.93 -7.18 5.33
CA ASN A 205 -32.23 -6.65 5.73
C ASN A 205 -32.33 -5.16 5.44
N GLU A 206 -31.26 -4.41 5.73
CA GLU A 206 -31.20 -2.97 5.49
C GLU A 206 -31.26 -2.62 4.01
N ILE A 207 -30.50 -3.35 3.16
CA ILE A 207 -30.56 -3.19 1.71
C ILE A 207 -31.98 -3.44 1.21
N GLY A 208 -32.63 -4.51 1.67
CA GLY A 208 -34.02 -4.82 1.31
C GLY A 208 -35.00 -3.70 1.70
N LYS A 209 -34.92 -3.19 2.93
CA LYS A 209 -35.72 -2.06 3.41
C LYS A 209 -35.49 -0.80 2.56
N ASN A 210 -34.22 -0.48 2.27
CA ASN A 210 -33.84 0.69 1.46
C ASN A 210 -34.36 0.56 0.02
N PHE A 211 -34.26 -0.64 -0.57
CA PHE A 211 -34.79 -0.91 -1.92
C PHE A 211 -36.29 -0.59 -1.99
N ILE A 212 -37.09 -1.15 -1.08
CA ILE A 212 -38.52 -0.92 -1.03
C ILE A 212 -38.83 0.57 -0.85
N LYS A 213 -38.16 1.24 0.07
CA LYS A 213 -38.37 2.66 0.35
C LYS A 213 -38.08 3.55 -0.88
N LYS A 214 -37.02 3.23 -1.63
CA LYS A 214 -36.61 4.03 -2.82
C LYS A 214 -37.44 3.73 -4.06
N THR A 215 -37.81 2.46 -4.28
CA THR A 215 -38.49 2.04 -5.51
C THR A 215 -40.02 2.06 -5.41
N LYS A 216 -40.57 2.16 -4.18
CA LYS A 216 -41.99 2.07 -3.90
C LYS A 216 -42.65 0.80 -4.47
N VAL A 217 -41.89 -0.27 -4.68
CA VAL A 217 -42.40 -1.57 -5.12
C VAL A 217 -43.29 -2.12 -4.02
N SER A 218 -44.57 -2.41 -4.38
CA SER A 218 -45.54 -2.99 -3.43
C SER A 218 -45.28 -4.48 -3.25
N TYR A 219 -45.41 -4.97 -2.00
CA TYR A 219 -45.28 -6.39 -1.68
C TYR A 219 -46.25 -7.29 -2.47
N GLN A 220 -47.41 -6.80 -2.84
CA GLN A 220 -48.40 -7.54 -3.60
C GLN A 220 -47.94 -8.06 -4.97
N ASN A 221 -46.98 -7.36 -5.60
CA ASN A 221 -46.36 -7.83 -6.85
C ASN A 221 -45.29 -8.91 -6.62
N LEU A 222 -44.90 -9.13 -5.37
CA LEU A 222 -43.90 -10.12 -4.98
C LEU A 222 -44.54 -11.45 -4.50
N GLU A 223 -45.87 -11.47 -4.26
CA GLU A 223 -46.60 -12.70 -3.87
C GLU A 223 -46.55 -13.80 -4.92
N SER A 224 -46.43 -13.46 -6.20
CA SER A 224 -46.19 -14.46 -7.26
C SER A 224 -44.87 -15.21 -7.11
N VAL A 225 -43.95 -14.64 -6.33
CA VAL A 225 -42.64 -15.23 -5.98
C VAL A 225 -42.78 -16.30 -4.88
N LEU A 226 -43.93 -16.35 -4.17
CA LEU A 226 -44.24 -17.36 -3.14
C LEU A 226 -44.36 -18.79 -3.70
N GLY A 227 -44.58 -18.96 -5.02
CA GLY A 227 -44.42 -20.24 -5.69
C GLY A 227 -43.04 -20.86 -5.58
N VAL A 228 -42.01 -20.05 -5.30
CA VAL A 228 -40.60 -20.47 -5.12
C VAL A 228 -40.41 -21.30 -3.87
N GLN A 229 -41.18 -21.08 -2.81
CA GLN A 229 -41.06 -21.82 -1.56
C GLN A 229 -41.35 -23.32 -1.68
N LYS A 230 -42.24 -23.70 -2.61
CA LYS A 230 -42.54 -25.11 -2.84
C LYS A 230 -41.40 -25.86 -3.50
N LEU A 231 -40.55 -25.18 -4.25
CA LEU A 231 -39.36 -25.73 -4.89
C LEU A 231 -38.23 -26.03 -3.90
N PHE A 232 -38.18 -25.37 -2.73
CA PHE A 232 -37.10 -25.52 -1.76
C PHE A 232 -37.20 -26.79 -0.93
N LEU A 233 -38.40 -27.32 -0.72
CA LEU A 233 -38.62 -28.50 0.11
C LEU A 233 -38.02 -29.77 -0.48
N ASP A 234 -37.80 -29.82 -1.79
CA ASP A 234 -37.30 -31.00 -2.50
C ASP A 234 -35.78 -31.08 -2.62
N LEU A 235 -35.03 -29.99 -2.29
CA LEU A 235 -33.56 -29.87 -2.51
C LEU A 235 -32.72 -29.84 -1.22
N LYS A 236 -33.28 -30.18 -0.09
CA LYS A 236 -32.73 -30.00 1.27
C LYS A 236 -31.36 -30.65 1.58
N ASN A 237 -30.73 -31.38 0.66
CA ASN A 237 -29.52 -32.16 0.94
C ASN A 237 -28.24 -31.65 0.23
N ASP A 238 -28.30 -30.55 -0.51
CA ASP A 238 -27.15 -30.00 -1.24
C ASP A 238 -27.25 -28.47 -1.29
N ASP A 239 -26.61 -27.81 -0.32
CA ASP A 239 -26.68 -26.34 -0.12
C ASP A 239 -26.26 -25.54 -1.36
N GLU A 240 -25.37 -26.09 -2.22
CA GLU A 240 -24.92 -25.42 -3.43
C GLU A 240 -25.96 -25.51 -4.54
N LYS A 241 -26.58 -26.67 -4.73
CA LYS A 241 -27.67 -26.85 -5.72
C LYS A 241 -28.90 -26.09 -5.31
N GLU A 242 -29.15 -26.00 -4.01
CA GLU A 242 -30.27 -25.27 -3.45
C GLU A 242 -30.20 -23.78 -3.80
N ILE A 243 -29.08 -23.11 -3.50
CA ILE A 243 -28.95 -21.68 -3.80
C ILE A 243 -28.94 -21.41 -5.32
N ASP A 244 -28.39 -22.31 -6.14
CA ASP A 244 -28.41 -22.17 -7.60
C ASP A 244 -29.83 -22.32 -8.16
N ALA A 245 -30.65 -23.23 -7.61
CA ALA A 245 -32.05 -23.37 -7.99
C ALA A 245 -32.88 -22.14 -7.58
N VAL A 246 -32.62 -21.55 -6.42
CA VAL A 246 -33.21 -20.30 -5.97
C VAL A 246 -32.89 -19.18 -6.95
N ILE A 247 -31.62 -19.00 -7.29
CA ILE A 247 -31.17 -17.97 -8.23
C ILE A 247 -31.89 -18.12 -9.58
N LEU A 248 -31.91 -19.34 -10.13
CA LEU A 248 -32.56 -19.62 -11.40
C LEU A 248 -34.07 -19.33 -11.34
N SER A 249 -34.72 -19.75 -10.28
CA SER A 249 -36.19 -19.53 -10.11
C SER A 249 -36.51 -18.04 -10.00
N LEU A 250 -35.76 -17.27 -9.21
CA LEU A 250 -35.97 -15.83 -9.06
C LEU A 250 -35.76 -15.07 -10.37
N LYS A 251 -34.72 -15.43 -11.16
CA LYS A 251 -34.48 -14.85 -12.48
C LYS A 251 -35.61 -15.13 -13.45
N ASN A 252 -36.11 -16.37 -13.46
CA ASN A 252 -37.17 -16.78 -14.36
C ASN A 252 -38.53 -16.14 -14.02
N LEU A 253 -38.77 -15.84 -12.74
CA LEU A 253 -39.99 -15.21 -12.29
C LEU A 253 -40.10 -13.75 -12.72
N ASN A 254 -39.06 -12.96 -12.54
CA ASN A 254 -39.02 -11.55 -12.92
C ASN A 254 -37.60 -11.05 -13.11
N ILE A 255 -37.12 -11.05 -14.33
CA ILE A 255 -35.77 -10.63 -14.67
C ILE A 255 -35.53 -9.13 -14.40
N ASP A 256 -36.52 -8.28 -14.64
CA ASP A 256 -36.40 -6.83 -14.44
C ASP A 256 -36.25 -6.49 -12.94
N LEU A 257 -37.03 -7.18 -12.10
CA LEU A 257 -36.88 -7.06 -10.65
C LEU A 257 -35.52 -7.56 -10.19
N TRP A 258 -35.07 -8.72 -10.70
CA TRP A 258 -33.76 -9.27 -10.43
C TRP A 258 -32.65 -8.28 -10.73
N ASP A 259 -32.62 -7.73 -11.92
CA ASP A 259 -31.60 -6.77 -12.37
C ASP A 259 -31.66 -5.46 -11.58
N SER A 260 -32.86 -4.99 -11.23
CA SER A 260 -33.04 -3.82 -10.38
C SER A 260 -32.48 -4.02 -8.97
N VAL A 261 -32.80 -5.15 -8.31
CA VAL A 261 -32.29 -5.49 -6.98
C VAL A 261 -30.78 -5.73 -7.03
N LYS A 262 -30.27 -6.44 -8.05
CA LYS A 262 -28.85 -6.65 -8.26
C LYS A 262 -28.08 -5.33 -8.31
N LYS A 263 -28.49 -4.44 -9.21
CA LYS A 263 -27.85 -3.13 -9.38
C LYS A 263 -27.91 -2.29 -8.11
N PHE A 264 -29.04 -2.31 -7.43
CA PHE A 264 -29.25 -1.58 -6.18
C PHE A 264 -28.36 -2.12 -5.06
N SER A 265 -28.37 -3.45 -4.85
CA SER A 265 -27.60 -4.10 -3.78
C SER A 265 -26.09 -3.88 -3.92
N VAL A 266 -25.56 -4.06 -5.13
CA VAL A 266 -24.15 -3.79 -5.41
C VAL A 266 -23.81 -2.34 -5.13
N LYS A 267 -24.68 -1.39 -5.55
CA LYS A 267 -24.45 0.03 -5.29
C LYS A 267 -24.42 0.36 -3.80
N GLU A 268 -25.40 -0.10 -3.02
CA GLU A 268 -25.46 0.16 -1.56
C GLU A 268 -24.22 -0.38 -0.85
N ILE A 269 -23.73 -1.59 -1.21
CA ILE A 269 -22.53 -2.15 -0.61
C ILE A 269 -21.27 -1.38 -1.04
N VAL A 270 -21.13 -1.02 -2.31
CA VAL A 270 -19.99 -0.23 -2.79
C VAL A 270 -19.95 1.14 -2.12
N ASP A 271 -21.11 1.79 -1.98
CA ASP A 271 -21.22 3.08 -1.28
C ASP A 271 -20.80 2.93 0.21
N SER A 272 -21.19 1.82 0.87
CA SER A 272 -20.77 1.51 2.24
C SER A 272 -19.25 1.29 2.32
N ILE A 273 -18.69 0.47 1.43
CA ILE A 273 -17.24 0.23 1.35
C ILE A 273 -16.47 1.55 1.16
N GLU A 274 -16.94 2.42 0.26
CA GLU A 274 -16.31 3.72 0.03
C GLU A 274 -16.34 4.59 1.28
N ASN A 275 -17.45 4.59 2.01
CA ASN A 275 -17.58 5.35 3.26
C ASN A 275 -16.66 4.81 4.36
N ASP A 276 -16.57 3.48 4.54
CA ASP A 276 -15.66 2.86 5.52
C ASP A 276 -14.20 3.20 5.19
N LEU A 277 -13.83 3.14 3.92
CA LEU A 277 -12.48 3.49 3.47
C LEU A 277 -12.18 4.99 3.65
N LYS A 278 -13.15 5.87 3.44
CA LYS A 278 -13.01 7.31 3.75
C LYS A 278 -12.81 7.55 5.25
N LYS A 279 -13.58 6.88 6.12
CA LYS A 279 -13.37 6.92 7.58
C LYS A 279 -11.98 6.40 7.95
N PHE A 280 -11.49 5.41 7.22
CA PHE A 280 -10.14 4.86 7.38
C PHE A 280 -9.04 5.73 6.75
N ASN A 281 -9.36 6.92 6.25
CA ASN A 281 -8.46 7.82 5.54
C ASN A 281 -7.80 7.18 4.31
N VAL A 282 -8.55 6.37 3.58
CA VAL A 282 -8.17 5.71 2.32
C VAL A 282 -9.11 6.18 1.22
N SER A 283 -8.56 6.57 0.08
CA SER A 283 -9.33 7.02 -1.08
C SER A 283 -8.78 6.45 -2.36
N PHE A 284 -9.65 6.28 -3.36
CA PHE A 284 -9.30 5.77 -4.68
C PHE A 284 -9.54 6.84 -5.75
N ASN A 285 -8.73 6.79 -6.81
CA ASN A 285 -8.89 7.64 -7.99
C ASN A 285 -9.85 7.00 -8.99
N ASN A 286 -9.91 5.68 -9.02
CA ASN A 286 -10.73 4.91 -9.93
C ASN A 286 -11.38 3.71 -9.23
N TRP A 287 -12.67 3.51 -9.48
CA TRP A 287 -13.46 2.36 -9.07
C TRP A 287 -13.80 1.57 -10.33
N PHE A 288 -12.92 0.64 -10.70
CA PHE A 288 -13.05 -0.14 -11.92
C PHE A 288 -14.09 -1.25 -11.73
N ARG A 289 -15.05 -1.36 -12.64
CA ARG A 289 -16.10 -2.39 -12.60
C ARG A 289 -15.76 -3.55 -13.52
N GLU A 290 -15.84 -4.78 -13.04
CA GLU A 290 -15.64 -5.98 -13.86
C GLU A 290 -16.62 -6.01 -15.04
N SER A 291 -17.89 -5.61 -14.80
CA SER A 291 -18.91 -5.52 -15.84
C SER A 291 -18.53 -4.63 -17.03
N SER A 292 -17.62 -3.66 -16.85
CA SER A 292 -17.11 -2.80 -17.93
C SER A 292 -16.19 -3.53 -18.92
N LEU A 293 -15.69 -4.71 -18.57
CA LEU A 293 -14.91 -5.57 -19.49
C LEU A 293 -15.78 -6.13 -20.62
N GLY A 294 -17.10 -6.12 -20.44
CA GLY A 294 -18.08 -6.51 -21.44
C GLY A 294 -18.29 -8.03 -21.54
N ASN A 295 -18.95 -8.45 -22.61
CA ASN A 295 -19.31 -9.84 -22.84
C ASN A 295 -18.41 -10.44 -23.94
N ILE A 296 -18.04 -11.70 -23.81
CA ILE A 296 -17.21 -12.43 -24.79
C ILE A 296 -17.86 -12.50 -26.18
N ASN A 297 -19.19 -12.50 -26.26
CA ASN A 297 -19.95 -12.54 -27.51
C ASN A 297 -19.99 -11.16 -28.23
N ASP A 298 -19.54 -10.10 -27.58
CA ASP A 298 -19.38 -8.79 -28.18
C ASP A 298 -17.93 -8.57 -28.57
N ASN A 299 -17.64 -8.64 -29.86
CA ASN A 299 -16.29 -8.49 -30.39
C ASN A 299 -15.63 -7.16 -30.06
N SER A 300 -16.39 -6.13 -29.70
CA SER A 300 -15.89 -4.82 -29.25
C SER A 300 -15.50 -4.81 -27.78
N SER A 301 -15.89 -5.81 -27.00
CA SER A 301 -15.61 -5.89 -25.57
C SER A 301 -14.13 -6.13 -25.27
N THR A 302 -13.68 -5.69 -24.08
CA THR A 302 -12.29 -5.89 -23.65
C THR A 302 -11.96 -7.37 -23.49
N ILE A 303 -12.90 -8.19 -23.00
CA ILE A 303 -12.69 -9.66 -22.89
C ILE A 303 -12.47 -10.27 -24.27
N ALA A 304 -13.39 -10.04 -25.21
CA ALA A 304 -13.29 -10.61 -26.55
C ALA A 304 -12.03 -10.14 -27.29
N SER A 305 -11.73 -8.83 -27.24
CA SER A 305 -10.54 -8.27 -27.89
C SER A 305 -9.25 -8.81 -27.30
N SER A 306 -9.20 -9.08 -25.98
CA SER A 306 -8.03 -9.69 -25.32
C SER A 306 -7.78 -11.11 -25.79
N ILE A 307 -8.83 -11.93 -25.83
CA ILE A 307 -8.77 -13.32 -26.28
C ILE A 307 -8.38 -13.39 -27.77
N ASN A 308 -9.00 -12.54 -28.61
CA ASN A 308 -8.69 -12.48 -30.03
C ASN A 308 -7.23 -12.07 -30.30
N LYS A 309 -6.69 -11.11 -29.52
CA LYS A 309 -5.29 -10.73 -29.57
C LYS A 309 -4.39 -11.91 -29.23
N LEU A 310 -4.65 -12.60 -28.11
CA LEU A 310 -3.87 -13.76 -27.69
C LEU A 310 -3.90 -14.91 -28.70
N LYS A 311 -5.04 -15.16 -29.34
CA LYS A 311 -5.15 -16.14 -30.43
C LYS A 311 -4.35 -15.72 -31.67
N LYS A 312 -4.48 -14.46 -32.09
CA LYS A 312 -3.75 -13.91 -33.25
C LYS A 312 -2.23 -13.97 -33.06
N ASP A 313 -1.76 -13.69 -31.84
CA ASP A 313 -0.34 -13.66 -31.50
C ASP A 313 0.22 -15.08 -31.20
N GLY A 314 -0.63 -16.13 -31.27
CA GLY A 314 -0.23 -17.53 -31.07
C GLY A 314 -0.04 -17.95 -29.62
N HIS A 315 -0.47 -17.12 -28.67
CA HIS A 315 -0.39 -17.42 -27.23
C HIS A 315 -1.60 -18.18 -26.69
N ALA A 316 -2.74 -18.13 -27.39
CA ALA A 316 -3.94 -18.89 -27.05
C ALA A 316 -4.34 -19.83 -28.21
N TYR A 317 -4.89 -20.99 -27.86
CA TYR A 317 -5.29 -22.04 -28.81
C TYR A 317 -6.60 -22.69 -28.40
N GLU A 318 -7.28 -23.33 -29.36
CA GLU A 318 -8.51 -24.09 -29.12
C GLU A 318 -8.20 -25.56 -28.91
N LYS A 319 -8.78 -26.14 -27.89
CA LYS A 319 -8.73 -27.57 -27.60
C LYS A 319 -9.98 -27.99 -26.85
N ASP A 320 -10.61 -29.07 -27.28
CA ASP A 320 -11.83 -29.66 -26.68
C ASP A 320 -12.96 -28.59 -26.50
N ASN A 321 -13.21 -27.82 -27.55
CA ASN A 321 -14.15 -26.67 -27.56
C ASN A 321 -13.87 -25.56 -26.56
N ALA A 322 -12.73 -25.60 -25.84
CA ALA A 322 -12.30 -24.59 -24.91
C ALA A 322 -11.12 -23.77 -25.47
N ILE A 323 -10.97 -22.52 -25.01
CA ILE A 323 -9.82 -21.68 -25.37
C ILE A 323 -8.83 -21.68 -24.21
N TRP A 324 -7.60 -22.02 -24.51
CA TRP A 324 -6.50 -22.15 -23.54
C TRP A 324 -5.41 -21.12 -23.79
N LEU A 325 -4.86 -20.54 -22.71
CA LEU A 325 -3.64 -19.74 -22.75
C LEU A 325 -2.44 -20.64 -22.47
N ASN A 326 -1.39 -20.53 -23.30
CA ASN A 326 -0.11 -21.19 -23.07
C ASN A 326 0.69 -20.42 -22.02
N THR A 327 0.53 -20.77 -20.75
CA THR A 327 1.20 -20.15 -19.61
C THR A 327 2.48 -20.87 -19.21
N GLU A 328 2.70 -22.13 -19.65
CA GLU A 328 3.92 -22.90 -19.35
C GLU A 328 5.16 -22.24 -19.94
N ALA A 329 5.04 -21.63 -21.14
CA ALA A 329 6.14 -20.93 -21.80
C ALA A 329 6.72 -19.79 -20.94
N SER A 330 5.92 -19.22 -20.03
CA SER A 330 6.31 -18.14 -19.11
C SER A 330 6.48 -18.60 -17.65
N GLY A 331 6.53 -19.92 -17.42
CA GLY A 331 6.91 -20.53 -16.14
C GLY A 331 5.76 -20.83 -15.17
N ASP A 332 4.50 -20.88 -15.65
CA ASP A 332 3.38 -21.48 -14.90
C ASP A 332 3.48 -23.02 -14.96
N ASP A 333 2.76 -23.71 -14.09
CA ASP A 333 2.80 -25.18 -13.96
C ASP A 333 1.98 -25.91 -15.05
N LYS A 334 1.05 -25.24 -15.72
CA LYS A 334 0.18 -25.79 -16.77
C LYS A 334 -0.52 -24.70 -17.58
N HIS A 335 -1.04 -25.06 -18.76
CA HIS A 335 -1.92 -24.20 -19.54
C HIS A 335 -3.20 -23.86 -18.80
N ARG A 336 -3.78 -22.69 -19.05
CA ARG A 336 -4.97 -22.19 -18.36
C ARG A 336 -6.13 -21.93 -19.30
N VAL A 337 -7.32 -22.36 -18.88
CA VAL A 337 -8.55 -22.14 -19.63
C VAL A 337 -8.96 -20.66 -19.52
N LEU A 338 -9.12 -20.01 -20.66
CA LEU A 338 -9.73 -18.68 -20.78
C LEU A 338 -11.23 -18.78 -20.98
N VAL A 339 -11.67 -19.66 -21.90
CA VAL A 339 -13.07 -19.90 -22.22
C VAL A 339 -13.35 -21.38 -22.11
N ARG A 340 -14.40 -21.73 -21.41
CA ARG A 340 -14.84 -23.12 -21.22
C ARG A 340 -15.44 -23.68 -22.50
N ASP A 341 -15.64 -24.99 -22.53
CA ASP A 341 -16.30 -25.74 -23.62
C ASP A 341 -17.74 -25.29 -23.89
N ASP A 342 -18.41 -24.74 -22.88
CA ASP A 342 -19.76 -24.14 -22.98
C ASP A 342 -19.77 -22.67 -23.44
N GLY A 343 -18.61 -22.12 -23.82
CA GLY A 343 -18.45 -20.75 -24.32
C GLY A 343 -18.38 -19.67 -23.22
N ARG A 344 -18.44 -20.03 -21.94
CA ARG A 344 -18.37 -19.06 -20.84
C ARG A 344 -16.92 -18.72 -20.50
N PRO A 345 -16.57 -17.42 -20.34
CA PRO A 345 -15.27 -17.02 -19.87
C PRO A 345 -15.03 -17.49 -18.42
N THR A 346 -13.78 -17.76 -18.09
CA THR A 346 -13.34 -18.02 -16.72
C THR A 346 -13.02 -16.70 -16.01
N TYR A 347 -12.88 -16.73 -14.70
CA TYR A 347 -12.34 -15.58 -13.95
C TYR A 347 -10.97 -15.14 -14.46
N PHE A 348 -10.15 -16.10 -14.88
CA PHE A 348 -8.84 -15.81 -15.46
C PHE A 348 -8.93 -15.01 -16.77
N ALA A 349 -9.96 -15.21 -17.58
CA ALA A 349 -10.19 -14.40 -18.78
C ALA A 349 -10.52 -12.94 -18.43
N SER A 350 -11.32 -12.71 -17.38
CA SER A 350 -11.59 -11.37 -16.86
C SER A 350 -10.30 -10.69 -16.35
N ASP A 351 -9.46 -11.44 -15.62
CA ASP A 351 -8.18 -10.92 -15.12
C ASP A 351 -7.22 -10.55 -16.25
N VAL A 352 -7.14 -11.40 -17.30
CA VAL A 352 -6.33 -11.12 -18.49
C VAL A 352 -6.82 -9.85 -19.19
N ALA A 353 -8.13 -9.71 -19.36
CA ALA A 353 -8.76 -8.54 -19.98
C ALA A 353 -8.50 -7.27 -19.15
N TYR A 354 -8.60 -7.36 -17.85
CA TYR A 354 -8.33 -6.25 -16.93
C TYR A 354 -6.85 -5.82 -16.97
N HIS A 355 -5.91 -6.77 -17.00
CA HIS A 355 -4.50 -6.41 -17.12
C HIS A 355 -4.18 -5.83 -18.50
N LYS A 356 -4.87 -6.26 -19.56
CA LYS A 356 -4.78 -5.61 -20.87
C LYS A 356 -5.25 -4.14 -20.79
N ASP A 357 -6.39 -3.89 -20.15
CA ASP A 357 -6.87 -2.52 -19.93
C ASP A 357 -5.84 -1.65 -19.19
N LYS A 358 -5.24 -2.18 -18.11
CA LYS A 358 -4.17 -1.48 -17.39
C LYS A 358 -2.95 -1.16 -18.28
N ILE A 359 -2.55 -2.11 -19.13
CA ILE A 359 -1.44 -1.94 -20.07
C ILE A 359 -1.78 -0.84 -21.09
N ASP A 360 -2.98 -0.87 -21.65
CA ASP A 360 -3.46 0.06 -22.67
C ASP A 360 -3.59 1.49 -22.14
N ARG A 361 -3.89 1.67 -20.86
CA ARG A 361 -3.89 2.97 -20.17
C ARG A 361 -2.50 3.59 -19.99
N GLY A 362 -1.42 2.86 -20.32
CA GLY A 362 -0.07 3.40 -20.46
C GLY A 362 0.64 3.69 -19.15
N PHE A 363 0.40 2.93 -18.10
CA PHE A 363 1.18 3.00 -16.86
C PHE A 363 2.60 2.45 -17.05
N ASP A 364 3.60 3.06 -16.40
CA ASP A 364 4.98 2.59 -16.39
C ASP A 364 5.16 1.36 -15.48
N LYS A 365 4.42 1.32 -14.36
CA LYS A 365 4.38 0.20 -13.41
C LYS A 365 2.96 -0.06 -12.93
N LEU A 366 2.67 -1.33 -12.71
CA LEU A 366 1.43 -1.85 -12.13
C LEU A 366 1.78 -2.50 -10.80
N ILE A 367 1.19 -2.05 -9.71
CA ILE A 367 1.37 -2.62 -8.38
C ILE A 367 0.04 -3.23 -7.94
N ASN A 368 0.03 -4.56 -7.77
CA ASN A 368 -1.12 -5.28 -7.25
C ASN A 368 -0.84 -5.69 -5.81
N VAL A 369 -1.71 -5.29 -4.88
CA VAL A 369 -1.65 -5.66 -3.46
C VAL A 369 -2.67 -6.75 -3.21
N TRP A 370 -2.21 -7.97 -3.01
CA TRP A 370 -3.04 -9.16 -2.85
C TRP A 370 -2.89 -9.78 -1.46
N GLY A 371 -3.89 -10.54 -1.03
CA GLY A 371 -3.78 -11.43 0.12
C GLY A 371 -2.72 -12.51 -0.13
N ALA A 372 -2.06 -12.96 0.92
CA ALA A 372 -1.00 -13.97 0.82
C ALA A 372 -1.47 -15.32 0.27
N ASP A 373 -2.76 -15.62 0.37
CA ASP A 373 -3.43 -16.79 -0.21
C ASP A 373 -3.39 -16.81 -1.75
N HIS A 374 -3.17 -15.65 -2.40
CA HIS A 374 -3.05 -15.53 -3.86
C HIS A 374 -1.63 -15.78 -4.40
N HIS A 375 -0.65 -16.21 -3.58
CA HIS A 375 0.74 -16.44 -4.02
C HIS A 375 0.83 -17.31 -5.29
N GLY A 376 0.06 -18.42 -5.35
CA GLY A 376 0.05 -19.33 -6.51
C GLY A 376 -0.53 -18.73 -7.80
N TYR A 377 -1.13 -17.53 -7.73
CA TYR A 377 -1.76 -16.88 -8.88
C TYR A 377 -0.81 -15.93 -9.64
N ILE A 378 0.30 -15.53 -9.01
CA ILE A 378 1.24 -14.54 -9.55
C ILE A 378 1.76 -14.97 -10.93
N LYS A 379 2.30 -16.17 -11.03
CA LYS A 379 2.90 -16.68 -12.28
C LYS A 379 1.91 -16.70 -13.45
N ARG A 380 0.62 -16.97 -13.18
CA ARG A 380 -0.44 -16.95 -14.21
C ARG A 380 -0.64 -15.57 -14.80
N ILE A 381 -0.65 -14.54 -13.94
CA ILE A 381 -0.82 -13.15 -14.39
C ILE A 381 0.45 -12.66 -15.07
N GLU A 382 1.65 -12.98 -14.56
CA GLU A 382 2.91 -12.67 -15.23
C GLU A 382 2.94 -13.25 -16.65
N ALA A 383 2.56 -14.51 -16.81
CA ALA A 383 2.45 -15.16 -18.11
C ALA A 383 1.45 -14.45 -19.05
N SER A 384 0.31 -14.01 -18.51
CA SER A 384 -0.69 -13.28 -19.30
C SER A 384 -0.18 -11.93 -19.77
N ILE A 385 0.58 -11.20 -18.93
CA ILE A 385 1.17 -9.91 -19.27
C ILE A 385 2.21 -10.06 -20.39
N GLU A 386 3.06 -11.09 -20.33
CA GLU A 386 4.02 -11.40 -21.40
C GLU A 386 3.30 -11.78 -22.70
N ALA A 387 2.27 -12.61 -22.63
CA ALA A 387 1.45 -13.00 -23.79
C ALA A 387 0.71 -11.80 -24.41
N LEU A 388 0.36 -10.79 -23.62
CA LEU A 388 -0.22 -9.52 -24.09
C LEU A 388 0.82 -8.57 -24.73
N GLY A 389 2.10 -8.95 -24.75
CA GLY A 389 3.18 -8.18 -25.37
C GLY A 389 3.81 -7.14 -24.43
N SER A 390 3.60 -7.23 -23.13
CA SER A 390 4.22 -6.37 -22.14
C SER A 390 5.30 -7.12 -21.35
N LYS A 391 6.25 -6.39 -20.76
CA LYS A 391 7.29 -7.00 -19.93
C LYS A 391 6.70 -7.36 -18.56
N LYS A 392 6.99 -8.55 -18.02
CA LYS A 392 6.52 -8.96 -16.68
C LYS A 392 7.00 -8.05 -15.55
N GLU A 393 8.21 -7.47 -15.70
CA GLU A 393 8.78 -6.52 -14.73
C GLU A 393 7.97 -5.22 -14.62
N LYS A 394 7.01 -4.99 -15.52
CA LYS A 394 6.06 -3.90 -15.42
C LYS A 394 5.10 -4.10 -14.25
N MET A 395 4.78 -5.34 -13.91
CA MET A 395 3.94 -5.69 -12.77
C MET A 395 4.77 -6.03 -11.53
N ILE A 396 4.32 -5.52 -10.39
CA ILE A 396 4.84 -5.84 -9.07
C ILE A 396 3.67 -6.34 -8.23
N VAL A 397 3.76 -7.55 -7.71
CA VAL A 397 2.78 -8.07 -6.74
C VAL A 397 3.35 -7.95 -5.34
N LYS A 398 2.59 -7.34 -4.44
CA LYS A 398 2.88 -7.30 -3.01
C LYS A 398 1.85 -8.14 -2.27
N LEU A 399 2.33 -9.16 -1.60
CA LEU A 399 1.51 -10.03 -0.78
C LEU A 399 1.39 -9.46 0.63
N VAL A 400 0.17 -9.39 1.13
CA VAL A 400 -0.14 -8.90 2.48
C VAL A 400 -0.74 -10.05 3.29
N GLN A 401 -0.06 -10.40 4.38
CA GLN A 401 -0.57 -11.40 5.33
C GLN A 401 -1.76 -10.85 6.11
N PHE A 402 -2.71 -11.71 6.42
CA PHE A 402 -3.82 -11.35 7.28
C PHE A 402 -3.32 -10.96 8.68
N ALA A 403 -3.97 -9.95 9.26
CA ALA A 403 -3.77 -9.61 10.67
C ALA A 403 -4.72 -10.42 11.53
N ASN A 404 -4.22 -11.02 12.61
CA ASN A 404 -5.07 -11.58 13.65
C ASN A 404 -5.35 -10.50 14.69
N LEU A 405 -6.60 -10.23 14.97
CA LEU A 405 -7.00 -9.30 16.02
C LEU A 405 -7.30 -10.06 17.32
N TYR A 406 -6.83 -9.49 18.42
CA TYR A 406 -7.07 -9.99 19.77
C TYR A 406 -7.75 -8.92 20.62
N LYS A 407 -8.73 -9.33 21.41
CA LYS A 407 -9.44 -8.48 22.38
C LYS A 407 -9.66 -9.30 23.66
N ASN A 408 -9.28 -8.77 24.80
CA ASN A 408 -9.31 -9.49 26.08
C ASN A 408 -8.60 -10.86 25.99
N GLY A 409 -7.45 -10.91 25.30
CA GLY A 409 -6.66 -12.13 25.08
C GLY A 409 -7.29 -13.17 24.16
N LYS A 410 -8.43 -12.88 23.52
CA LYS A 410 -9.14 -13.81 22.62
C LYS A 410 -9.09 -13.31 21.18
N LYS A 411 -8.90 -14.25 20.24
CA LYS A 411 -8.92 -13.94 18.81
C LYS A 411 -10.32 -13.54 18.35
N VAL A 412 -10.42 -12.42 17.66
CA VAL A 412 -11.66 -11.89 17.07
C VAL A 412 -12.03 -12.66 15.80
N LYS A 413 -13.31 -13.00 15.62
CA LYS A 413 -13.81 -13.68 14.41
C LYS A 413 -13.86 -12.75 13.21
N MET A 414 -13.45 -13.24 12.03
CA MET A 414 -13.37 -12.44 10.79
C MET A 414 -14.22 -12.99 9.63
N SER A 415 -15.08 -14.02 9.85
CA SER A 415 -15.82 -14.66 8.76
C SER A 415 -17.14 -13.96 8.48
N THR A 416 -17.35 -13.49 7.24
CA THR A 416 -18.58 -12.83 6.79
C THR A 416 -19.79 -13.74 6.61
N ARG A 417 -19.55 -15.05 6.36
CA ARG A 417 -20.65 -16.01 6.08
C ARG A 417 -21.56 -16.27 7.28
N SER A 418 -21.05 -16.15 8.49
CA SER A 418 -21.83 -16.37 9.73
C SER A 418 -22.72 -15.17 10.10
N GLY A 419 -22.55 -14.00 9.46
CA GLY A 419 -23.28 -12.78 9.78
C GLY A 419 -22.80 -12.06 11.05
N ASP A 420 -21.91 -12.66 11.82
CA ASP A 420 -21.35 -12.13 13.06
C ASP A 420 -19.82 -12.03 12.90
N PHE A 421 -19.33 -10.90 12.44
CA PHE A 421 -17.92 -10.63 12.22
C PHE A 421 -17.57 -9.18 12.55
N PHE A 422 -16.33 -8.97 12.96
CA PHE A 422 -15.83 -7.65 13.32
C PHE A 422 -15.49 -6.85 12.05
N THR A 423 -16.22 -5.75 11.83
CA THR A 423 -16.07 -4.90 10.64
C THR A 423 -14.87 -3.98 10.76
N LEU A 424 -14.41 -3.42 9.64
CA LEU A 424 -13.41 -2.34 9.64
C LEU A 424 -13.96 -1.09 10.34
N GLU A 425 -15.24 -0.80 10.18
CA GLU A 425 -15.93 0.29 10.88
C GLU A 425 -15.86 0.11 12.39
N ASN A 426 -16.18 -1.10 12.93
CA ASN A 426 -16.06 -1.38 14.36
C ASN A 426 -14.64 -1.13 14.89
N LEU A 427 -13.60 -1.50 14.11
CA LEU A 427 -12.22 -1.25 14.49
C LEU A 427 -11.92 0.25 14.57
N ILE A 428 -12.38 1.03 13.58
CA ILE A 428 -12.20 2.48 13.53
C ILE A 428 -12.91 3.15 14.71
N ASP A 429 -14.13 2.73 15.02
CA ASP A 429 -14.91 3.28 16.13
C ASP A 429 -14.27 2.97 17.49
N GLU A 430 -13.60 1.82 17.62
CA GLU A 430 -13.00 1.38 18.87
C GLU A 430 -11.64 2.03 19.16
N ILE A 431 -10.75 2.16 18.18
CA ILE A 431 -9.37 2.64 18.40
C ILE A 431 -8.96 3.82 17.50
N GLY A 432 -9.86 4.27 16.64
CA GLY A 432 -9.58 5.34 15.67
C GLY A 432 -8.83 4.85 14.41
N SER A 433 -8.94 5.66 13.36
CA SER A 433 -8.31 5.38 12.07
C SER A 433 -6.78 5.37 12.16
N ASP A 434 -6.19 6.36 12.85
CA ASP A 434 -4.73 6.54 12.89
C ASP A 434 -4.02 5.39 13.62
N ALA A 435 -4.54 5.00 14.80
CA ALA A 435 -4.03 3.85 15.54
C ALA A 435 -4.17 2.56 14.73
N SER A 436 -5.34 2.33 14.13
CA SER A 436 -5.58 1.14 13.30
C SER A 436 -4.59 1.05 12.14
N ARG A 437 -4.39 2.15 11.38
CA ARG A 437 -3.43 2.22 10.28
C ARG A 437 -2.00 2.00 10.75
N PHE A 438 -1.61 2.61 11.86
CA PHE A 438 -0.28 2.46 12.45
C PHE A 438 0.04 1.00 12.76
N TYR A 439 -0.87 0.31 13.46
CA TYR A 439 -0.65 -1.09 13.82
C TYR A 439 -0.60 -2.00 12.60
N TYR A 440 -1.47 -1.80 11.60
CA TYR A 440 -1.42 -2.57 10.35
C TYR A 440 -0.10 -2.41 9.60
N LEU A 441 0.56 -1.26 9.72
CA LEU A 441 1.82 -0.94 9.05
C LEU A 441 3.06 -1.20 9.91
N SER A 442 2.90 -1.63 11.17
CA SER A 442 4.01 -1.79 12.12
C SER A 442 4.98 -2.93 11.80
N LYS A 443 4.61 -3.81 10.88
CA LYS A 443 5.44 -4.92 10.38
C LYS A 443 5.46 -4.95 8.86
N GLN A 444 6.42 -5.69 8.28
CA GLN A 444 6.45 -5.95 6.85
C GLN A 444 5.14 -6.61 6.38
N ALA A 445 4.72 -6.32 5.16
CA ALA A 445 3.44 -6.76 4.63
C ALA A 445 3.28 -8.29 4.61
N ASP A 446 4.36 -9.02 4.31
CA ASP A 446 4.44 -10.48 4.22
C ASP A 446 4.63 -11.20 5.56
N GLN A 447 4.82 -10.45 6.66
CA GLN A 447 4.93 -11.00 8.00
C GLN A 447 3.56 -11.13 8.67
N HIS A 448 3.38 -12.17 9.50
CA HIS A 448 2.21 -12.28 10.36
C HIS A 448 2.13 -11.12 11.35
N LEU A 449 0.94 -10.60 11.51
CA LEU A 449 0.64 -9.52 12.43
C LEU A 449 -0.43 -9.98 13.42
N ASP A 450 -0.05 -10.06 14.68
CA ASP A 450 -0.99 -10.14 15.79
C ASP A 450 -1.20 -8.74 16.33
N PHE A 451 -2.44 -8.30 16.33
CA PHE A 451 -2.86 -6.96 16.67
C PHE A 451 -3.71 -7.01 17.94
N ASP A 452 -3.15 -6.53 19.04
CA ASP A 452 -3.81 -6.47 20.33
C ASP A 452 -4.55 -5.13 20.49
N LEU A 453 -5.89 -5.21 20.54
CA LEU A 453 -6.75 -4.04 20.68
C LEU A 453 -6.64 -3.40 22.06
N ASP A 454 -6.43 -4.20 23.10
CA ASP A 454 -6.30 -3.70 24.48
C ASP A 454 -5.01 -2.89 24.62
N LEU A 455 -3.90 -3.37 24.03
CA LEU A 455 -2.65 -2.62 23.96
C LEU A 455 -2.82 -1.33 23.13
N ALA A 456 -3.53 -1.39 22.01
CA ALA A 456 -3.73 -0.25 21.13
C ALA A 456 -4.51 0.90 21.79
N GLN A 457 -5.35 0.59 22.78
CA GLN A 457 -6.11 1.56 23.58
C GLN A 457 -5.34 2.09 24.80
N SER A 458 -4.23 1.45 25.16
CA SER A 458 -3.52 1.79 26.41
C SER A 458 -2.68 3.06 26.26
N ASP A 459 -2.62 3.84 27.35
CA ASP A 459 -1.74 5.02 27.49
C ASP A 459 -0.33 4.60 27.99
N SER A 460 0.04 3.33 27.82
CA SER A 460 1.31 2.80 28.30
C SER A 460 2.47 3.11 27.33
N LYS A 461 3.70 3.12 27.85
CA LYS A 461 4.91 3.25 27.01
C LYS A 461 5.12 2.07 26.03
N GLU A 462 4.46 0.95 26.27
CA GLU A 462 4.48 -0.22 25.42
C GLU A 462 3.65 -0.01 24.15
N ASN A 463 2.68 0.91 24.20
CA ASN A 463 1.93 1.37 23.04
C ASN A 463 2.80 2.35 22.23
N ILE A 464 3.47 1.86 21.20
CA ILE A 464 4.38 2.65 20.36
C ILE A 464 3.63 3.80 19.65
N PHE A 465 2.37 3.59 19.25
CA PHE A 465 1.55 4.65 18.66
C PHE A 465 1.34 5.81 19.63
N TYR A 466 0.92 5.52 20.84
CA TYR A 466 0.76 6.52 21.89
C TYR A 466 2.09 7.23 22.21
N TYR A 467 3.18 6.50 22.28
CA TYR A 467 4.52 7.03 22.55
C TYR A 467 4.95 8.08 21.51
N ILE A 468 4.70 7.83 20.22
CA ILE A 468 4.97 8.78 19.12
C ILE A 468 4.02 9.98 19.20
N GLN A 469 2.73 9.75 19.42
CA GLN A 469 1.74 10.83 19.58
C GLN A 469 2.08 11.73 20.77
N TYR A 470 2.59 11.16 21.85
CA TYR A 470 3.01 11.90 23.03
C TYR A 470 4.26 12.77 22.77
N ALA A 471 5.22 12.27 21.96
CA ALA A 471 6.34 13.10 21.51
C ALA A 471 5.84 14.32 20.72
N HIS A 472 4.95 14.11 19.75
CA HIS A 472 4.35 15.20 18.98
C HIS A 472 3.60 16.21 19.86
N ALA A 473 2.76 15.74 20.79
CA ALA A 473 2.03 16.60 21.70
C ALA A 473 2.96 17.45 22.60
N ARG A 474 4.08 16.87 23.07
CA ARG A 474 5.11 17.60 23.81
C ARG A 474 5.75 18.70 22.96
N ILE A 475 6.12 18.39 21.72
CA ILE A 475 6.70 19.38 20.79
C ILE A 475 5.72 20.52 20.56
N CYS A 476 4.46 20.23 20.24
CA CYS A 476 3.42 21.24 20.08
C CYS A 476 3.23 22.11 21.32
N SER A 477 3.29 21.51 22.52
CA SER A 477 3.17 22.23 23.78
C SER A 477 4.37 23.15 24.04
N LEU A 478 5.60 22.71 23.69
CA LEU A 478 6.79 23.54 23.77
C LEU A 478 6.68 24.76 22.86
N ILE A 479 6.35 24.54 21.59
CA ILE A 479 6.19 25.61 20.59
C ILE A 479 5.10 26.59 21.03
N TYR A 480 3.97 26.11 21.56
CA TYR A 480 2.89 26.96 22.07
C TYR A 480 3.33 27.83 23.25
N LYS A 481 4.05 27.24 24.21
CA LYS A 481 4.55 27.98 25.40
C LYS A 481 5.59 29.03 25.01
N TYR A 482 6.49 28.67 24.09
CA TYR A 482 7.51 29.57 23.56
C TYR A 482 6.85 30.76 22.82
N ASN A 483 5.91 30.48 21.90
CA ASN A 483 5.21 31.51 21.13
C ASN A 483 4.41 32.51 21.98
N LYS A 484 4.00 32.12 23.19
CA LYS A 484 3.39 33.09 24.14
C LYS A 484 4.38 34.12 24.69
N ASN A 485 5.67 33.79 24.68
CA ASN A 485 6.71 34.59 25.32
C ASN A 485 7.69 35.25 24.33
N ALA A 486 7.75 34.80 23.08
CA ALA A 486 8.68 35.32 22.07
C ALA A 486 8.13 35.10 20.64
N ASP A 487 8.58 35.93 19.69
CA ASP A 487 8.26 35.79 18.27
C ASP A 487 9.27 34.85 17.58
N ILE A 488 8.89 33.59 17.31
CA ILE A 488 9.75 32.57 16.68
C ILE A 488 10.24 33.01 15.28
N LYS A 489 9.59 33.96 14.63
CA LYS A 489 9.90 34.35 13.25
C LYS A 489 11.31 34.93 13.08
N ASN A 490 11.99 35.28 14.15
CA ASN A 490 13.31 35.93 14.14
C ASN A 490 14.42 35.08 14.78
N LEU A 491 14.28 33.76 14.85
CA LEU A 491 15.33 32.90 15.38
C LEU A 491 16.65 33.06 14.59
N ASN A 492 17.68 33.47 15.30
CA ASN A 492 19.00 33.65 14.72
C ASN A 492 19.84 32.39 14.90
N LEU A 493 19.87 31.55 13.86
CA LEU A 493 20.64 30.31 13.85
C LEU A 493 22.16 30.50 14.01
N SER A 494 22.66 31.74 13.92
CA SER A 494 24.09 32.04 14.08
C SER A 494 24.63 31.72 15.47
N SER A 495 23.77 31.64 16.48
CA SER A 495 24.15 31.19 17.82
C SER A 495 24.40 29.68 17.88
N ILE A 496 23.68 28.88 17.07
CA ILE A 496 23.83 27.43 16.98
C ILE A 496 25.14 27.05 16.30
N GLU A 497 25.57 27.87 15.31
CA GLU A 497 26.82 27.64 14.59
C GLU A 497 28.07 27.80 15.47
N LYS A 498 27.97 28.62 16.52
CA LYS A 498 29.12 28.99 17.37
C LYS A 498 29.35 28.11 18.59
N ASN A 499 28.30 27.42 19.06
CA ASN A 499 28.37 26.64 20.27
C ASN A 499 28.44 25.14 19.96
N SER A 500 29.19 24.39 20.71
CA SER A 500 29.22 22.92 20.63
C SER A 500 28.00 22.32 21.31
N TYR A 501 26.88 22.21 20.59
CA TYR A 501 25.66 21.58 21.10
C TYR A 501 25.69 20.07 20.89
N ASN A 502 26.49 19.35 21.60
CA ASN A 502 26.57 17.89 21.50
C ASN A 502 25.25 17.18 21.85
N GLN A 503 24.39 17.83 22.63
CA GLN A 503 23.14 17.22 23.09
C GLN A 503 22.02 17.19 22.04
N CYS A 504 22.01 18.14 21.07
CA CYS A 504 21.02 18.15 19.98
C CYS A 504 21.51 17.45 18.72
N ASP A 505 22.81 17.13 18.62
CA ASP A 505 23.41 16.64 17.38
C ASP A 505 22.83 15.30 16.94
N GLU A 506 22.53 14.41 17.89
CA GLU A 506 21.85 13.14 17.58
C GLU A 506 20.47 13.36 17.02
N LEU A 507 19.68 14.33 17.53
CA LEU A 507 18.38 14.67 16.99
C LEU A 507 18.48 15.24 15.58
N ILE A 508 19.39 16.20 15.36
CA ILE A 508 19.64 16.79 14.03
C ILE A 508 20.05 15.69 13.04
N HIS A 509 20.94 14.80 13.48
CA HIS A 509 21.39 13.68 12.67
C HIS A 509 20.24 12.73 12.33
N GLU A 510 19.41 12.35 13.29
CA GLU A 510 18.28 11.47 13.05
C GLU A 510 17.26 12.12 12.11
N ILE A 511 16.93 13.42 12.31
CA ILE A 511 16.03 14.14 11.42
C ILE A 511 16.60 14.20 9.99
N SER A 512 17.94 14.30 9.83
CA SER A 512 18.60 14.33 8.53
C SER A 512 18.42 13.07 7.71
N LYS A 513 18.14 11.93 8.34
CA LYS A 513 17.90 10.63 7.67
C LYS A 513 16.53 10.55 6.98
N TYR A 514 15.57 11.40 7.35
CA TYR A 514 14.19 11.27 6.87
C TYR A 514 14.04 11.20 5.34
N PRO A 515 14.70 12.06 4.53
CA PRO A 515 14.63 11.95 3.07
C PRO A 515 15.11 10.61 2.52
N ASP A 516 16.16 10.03 3.11
CA ASP A 516 16.69 8.73 2.72
C ASP A 516 15.73 7.60 3.12
N VAL A 517 15.10 7.70 4.29
CA VAL A 517 14.08 6.75 4.75
C VAL A 517 12.88 6.74 3.80
N VAL A 518 12.37 7.92 3.41
CA VAL A 518 11.26 8.05 2.45
C VAL A 518 11.64 7.46 1.09
N THR A 519 12.83 7.78 0.61
CA THR A 519 13.37 7.24 -0.65
C THR A 519 13.50 5.72 -0.62
N LYS A 520 14.04 5.17 0.47
CA LYS A 520 14.17 3.73 0.68
C LYS A 520 12.80 3.05 0.75
N ALA A 521 11.85 3.63 1.51
CA ALA A 521 10.49 3.13 1.63
C ALA A 521 9.78 3.11 0.27
N SER A 522 10.00 4.13 -0.57
CA SER A 522 9.49 4.21 -1.95
C SER A 522 10.07 3.11 -2.84
N ASN A 523 11.39 2.98 -2.89
CA ASN A 523 12.07 2.03 -3.77
C ASN A 523 11.78 0.56 -3.41
N THR A 524 11.59 0.27 -2.11
CA THR A 524 11.34 -1.10 -1.62
C THR A 524 9.86 -1.40 -1.42
N LEU A 525 8.99 -0.38 -1.52
CA LEU A 525 7.56 -0.46 -1.19
C LEU A 525 7.33 -0.94 0.25
N GLN A 526 8.09 -0.38 1.22
CA GLN A 526 8.10 -0.80 2.62
C GLN A 526 7.72 0.36 3.57
N PRO A 527 6.43 0.65 3.76
CA PRO A 527 5.98 1.78 4.58
C PRO A 527 6.34 1.65 6.07
N HIS A 528 6.54 0.43 6.60
CA HIS A 528 6.96 0.21 7.99
C HIS A 528 8.30 0.89 8.34
N LEU A 529 9.16 1.20 7.35
CA LEU A 529 10.40 1.93 7.57
C LEU A 529 10.16 3.33 8.13
N ILE A 530 9.05 3.98 7.75
CA ILE A 530 8.64 5.28 8.31
C ILE A 530 8.25 5.12 9.79
N ILE A 531 7.57 4.04 10.15
CA ILE A 531 7.19 3.77 11.55
C ILE A 531 8.42 3.53 12.42
N PHE A 532 9.40 2.76 11.93
CA PHE A 532 10.64 2.52 12.66
C PHE A 532 11.41 3.82 12.88
N TYR A 533 11.53 4.62 11.82
CA TYR A 533 12.15 5.95 11.93
C TYR A 533 11.44 6.83 12.98
N LEU A 534 10.10 6.91 12.95
CA LEU A 534 9.34 7.72 13.91
C LEU A 534 9.51 7.23 15.36
N ARG A 535 9.59 5.91 15.56
CA ARG A 535 9.85 5.33 16.89
C ARG A 535 11.23 5.78 17.41
N ASP A 536 12.26 5.65 16.57
CA ASP A 536 13.65 5.94 16.96
C ASP A 536 13.82 7.45 17.21
N LEU A 537 13.27 8.30 16.35
CA LEU A 537 13.24 9.75 16.54
C LEU A 537 12.48 10.15 17.82
N SER A 538 11.34 9.53 18.11
CA SER A 538 10.57 9.80 19.33
C SER A 538 11.33 9.40 20.59
N GLN A 539 12.07 8.30 20.54
CA GLN A 539 12.92 7.84 21.65
C GLN A 539 14.03 8.85 21.93
N LEU A 540 14.74 9.31 20.91
CA LEU A 540 15.77 10.34 21.05
C LEU A 540 15.19 11.64 21.61
N PHE A 541 14.06 12.08 21.09
CA PHE A 541 13.39 13.30 21.58
C PHE A 541 12.99 13.17 23.05
N HIS A 542 12.40 12.06 23.47
CA HIS A 542 12.00 11.87 24.87
C HIS A 542 13.20 11.82 25.82
N SER A 543 14.31 11.18 25.43
CA SER A 543 15.56 11.22 26.21
C SER A 543 16.06 12.66 26.33
N TYR A 544 16.19 13.34 25.20
CA TYR A 544 16.64 14.73 25.18
C TYR A 544 15.75 15.63 26.06
N TYR A 545 14.42 15.53 25.94
CA TYR A 545 13.47 16.32 26.72
C TYR A 545 13.53 16.06 28.23
N ASN A 546 13.81 14.82 28.65
CA ASN A 546 13.91 14.46 30.07
C ASN A 546 15.20 14.96 30.70
N ASP A 547 16.30 14.99 29.93
CA ASP A 547 17.63 15.40 30.42
C ASP A 547 17.83 16.91 30.37
N ASN A 548 16.98 17.63 29.60
CA ASN A 548 17.13 19.07 29.37
C ASN A 548 15.87 19.85 29.73
N HIS A 549 16.02 20.87 30.57
CA HIS A 549 14.96 21.84 30.85
C HIS A 549 14.85 22.87 29.72
N VAL A 550 14.16 22.50 28.62
CA VAL A 550 14.10 23.25 27.36
C VAL A 550 13.62 24.70 27.54
N LEU A 551 12.68 24.95 28.44
CA LEU A 551 12.08 26.28 28.70
C LEU A 551 12.43 26.86 30.08
N SER A 552 13.62 26.63 30.60
CA SER A 552 14.06 27.24 31.86
C SER A 552 14.57 28.67 31.62
N GLU A 553 14.25 29.60 32.53
CA GLU A 553 14.70 31.02 32.48
C GLU A 553 16.24 31.19 32.44
N SER A 554 16.98 30.15 32.84
CA SER A 554 18.44 30.15 32.84
C SER A 554 19.06 29.61 31.54
N ASN A 555 18.26 29.23 30.56
CA ASN A 555 18.75 28.60 29.33
C ASN A 555 18.96 29.67 28.25
N GLU A 556 20.19 30.20 28.14
CA GLU A 556 20.59 31.18 27.11
C GLU A 556 20.43 30.63 25.66
N ASN A 557 20.08 29.35 25.51
CA ASN A 557 20.00 28.63 24.25
C ASN A 557 18.58 28.20 23.86
N ILE A 558 17.54 28.75 24.52
CA ILE A 558 16.13 28.38 24.22
C ILE A 558 15.81 28.52 22.73
N GLU A 559 16.31 29.59 22.09
CA GLU A 559 16.08 29.84 20.66
C GLU A 559 16.69 28.76 19.78
N ALA A 560 17.87 28.27 20.16
CA ALA A 560 18.59 27.23 19.43
C ALA A 560 17.91 25.86 19.54
N ILE A 561 17.30 25.58 20.67
CA ILE A 561 16.64 24.29 20.95
C ILE A 561 15.28 24.19 20.28
N ILE A 562 14.57 25.31 20.13
CA ILE A 562 13.22 25.36 19.55
C ILE A 562 13.25 25.52 18.02
N SER A 563 14.32 26.11 17.47
CA SER A 563 14.51 26.15 16.02
C SER A 563 14.77 24.78 15.42
#